data_1bb0448c6d826c40d234e41030cfc4d7
#
_entry.id   1bb0448c6d826c40d234e41030cfc4d7
#
_cell.length_a   1.000
_cell.length_b   1.000
_cell.length_c   1.000
_cell.angle_alpha   90.00
_cell.angle_beta   90.00
_cell.angle_gamma   90.00
#
_symmetry.space_group_name_H-M   'P 1'
#
loop_
_entity.id
_entity.type
_entity.pdbx_description
1 polymer ?
#
loop_
_entity_poly.entity_id
_entity_poly.type
_entity_poly.pdbx_seq_one_letter_code
_entity_poly.pdbx_strand_id
1 'polypeptide(L)'
;MSQSTHRSPVYARNGIVAASQPLAVSAGIEILTKGGSAGDAAIATSAVLAVVEPGASHLGGDAFVISHNAARKKNLAFNGSGEAAHSASADQFKNEIDHHGYKSATVPGLVSTWFEIHKEFGLLSMDQILAPAIDYARNGFAANSGFVKRISGHLKMFPDTQVFKSLGFDTNLKVGDLVVQSELADSLEAIAQDGRDAFYLGEIARKLVEASDGWFSLRDLAEHRTRVLPPLSVKYRDYLIHGQPPPSQGMILLEELLIAEGFDLAKMQEADRIHLMVEAKKIAFADRYLLLGDPEHIDINLEELFASSSITARRSQINMDRANLKEPSVSSEGSDTTYFLVADRDGNALSWIQSVFHGFGASWVIPGTGILLNNRLTGFSLDPKSPNFIAPGKRPAHTLNAWSVTREDGSLAYMGGTPGANIQVQSNFQLIVNAIDLKLNPQENAEAPRWQHLNKAGGSSLDEKYEGVLQVENRVEKEILQSLKEKGHSVEELSAYGHGSAVQLLEVLPNGTYIAGSDPRCEGHAAGI
;
A
#
# COMPACT_ATOMS: atom_id res chain seq x y z
N MET A 1 10.59 29.46 1.53
CA MET A 1 10.13 29.71 2.92
C MET A 1 9.56 28.40 3.42
N SER A 2 9.97 27.87 4.58
CA SER A 2 9.37 26.66 5.14
C SER A 2 7.89 26.93 5.38
N GLN A 3 7.02 26.08 4.80
CA GLN A 3 5.59 26.18 5.09
C GLN A 3 5.38 25.84 6.57
N SER A 4 4.51 26.57 7.26
CA SER A 4 4.11 26.25 8.62
C SER A 4 3.35 24.91 8.61
N THR A 5 3.94 23.86 9.19
CA THR A 5 3.30 22.55 9.35
C THR A 5 2.43 22.51 10.60
N HIS A 6 1.38 21.66 10.61
CA HIS A 6 0.53 21.43 11.79
C HIS A 6 1.25 20.62 12.86
N ARG A 7 2.24 19.80 12.46
CA ARG A 7 3.06 18.97 13.33
C ARG A 7 4.54 19.22 13.05
N SER A 8 5.38 19.10 14.08
CA SER A 8 6.82 19.03 13.87
C SER A 8 7.20 17.66 13.32
N PRO A 9 8.23 17.57 12.45
CA PRO A 9 8.83 16.28 12.12
C PRO A 9 9.43 15.64 13.38
N VAL A 10 9.45 14.31 13.41
CA VAL A 10 10.04 13.53 14.50
C VAL A 10 11.49 13.21 14.16
N TYR A 11 12.40 13.52 15.09
CA TYR A 11 13.82 13.22 14.96
C TYR A 11 14.21 12.09 15.91
N ALA A 12 14.99 11.11 15.43
CA ALA A 12 15.43 9.98 16.22
C ALA A 12 16.80 9.45 15.76
N ARG A 13 17.45 8.63 16.59
CA ARG A 13 18.72 7.98 16.26
C ARG A 13 18.73 6.48 16.52
N ASN A 14 17.96 6.02 17.49
CA ASN A 14 18.00 4.63 17.93
C ASN A 14 16.83 3.79 17.41
N GLY A 15 15.90 4.43 16.70
CA GLY A 15 14.78 3.79 16.06
C GLY A 15 13.63 4.75 15.83
N ILE A 16 12.80 4.46 14.83
CA ILE A 16 11.66 5.29 14.47
C ILE A 16 10.56 4.43 13.84
N VAL A 17 9.31 4.76 14.15
CA VAL A 17 8.11 4.13 13.58
C VAL A 17 7.15 5.24 13.15
N ALA A 18 6.59 5.12 11.95
CA ALA A 18 5.50 5.99 11.50
C ALA A 18 4.40 5.14 10.84
N ALA A 19 3.15 5.29 11.29
CA ALA A 19 2.01 4.50 10.81
C ALA A 19 0.72 5.32 10.84
N SER A 20 -0.33 4.81 10.19
CA SER A 20 -1.65 5.42 10.12
C SER A 20 -2.40 5.46 11.46
N GLN A 21 -1.94 4.69 12.48
CA GLN A 21 -2.64 4.48 13.73
C GLN A 21 -1.68 4.48 14.94
N PRO A 22 -1.94 5.30 15.98
CA PRO A 22 -1.02 5.48 17.10
C PRO A 22 -0.69 4.23 17.93
N LEU A 23 -1.67 3.31 18.11
CA LEU A 23 -1.43 2.07 18.87
C LEU A 23 -0.42 1.16 18.16
N ALA A 24 -0.44 1.13 16.83
CA ALA A 24 0.53 0.39 16.03
C ALA A 24 1.93 1.01 16.13
N VAL A 25 2.03 2.34 16.17
CA VAL A 25 3.30 3.04 16.41
C VAL A 25 3.84 2.68 17.80
N SER A 26 2.99 2.72 18.82
CA SER A 26 3.37 2.36 20.19
C SER A 26 3.91 0.93 20.29
N ALA A 27 3.27 -0.03 19.63
CA ALA A 27 3.74 -1.41 19.58
C ALA A 27 5.12 -1.55 18.92
N GLY A 28 5.32 -0.89 17.76
CA GLY A 28 6.63 -0.88 17.08
C GLY A 28 7.74 -0.28 17.96
N ILE A 29 7.47 0.85 18.62
CA ILE A 29 8.42 1.49 19.56
C ILE A 29 8.70 0.60 20.76
N GLU A 30 7.69 -0.07 21.31
CA GLU A 30 7.85 -1.03 22.41
C GLU A 30 8.83 -2.14 22.02
N ILE A 31 8.67 -2.74 20.84
CA ILE A 31 9.55 -3.80 20.33
C ILE A 31 10.98 -3.28 20.12
N LEU A 32 11.17 -2.12 19.50
CA LEU A 32 12.49 -1.51 19.37
C LEU A 32 13.15 -1.26 20.74
N THR A 33 12.39 -0.79 21.72
CA THR A 33 12.87 -0.53 23.09
C THR A 33 13.28 -1.82 23.82
N LYS A 34 12.60 -2.93 23.55
CA LYS A 34 12.95 -4.26 24.05
C LYS A 34 14.18 -4.88 23.36
N GLY A 35 14.79 -4.18 22.41
CA GLY A 35 15.98 -4.64 21.67
C GLY A 35 15.66 -5.43 20.39
N GLY A 36 14.42 -5.39 19.93
CA GLY A 36 14.03 -5.96 18.65
C GLY A 36 14.60 -5.18 17.47
N SER A 37 14.70 -5.86 16.32
CA SER A 37 15.11 -5.28 15.05
C SER A 37 14.00 -4.45 14.41
N ALA A 38 14.34 -3.75 13.31
CA ALA A 38 13.33 -3.13 12.45
C ALA A 38 12.30 -4.14 11.91
N GLY A 39 12.72 -5.39 11.65
CA GLY A 39 11.82 -6.47 11.22
C GLY A 39 10.85 -6.88 12.31
N ASP A 40 11.33 -7.09 13.54
CA ASP A 40 10.48 -7.43 14.68
C ASP A 40 9.44 -6.33 14.95
N ALA A 41 9.88 -5.07 14.96
CA ALA A 41 9.01 -3.93 15.18
C ALA A 41 7.99 -3.76 14.02
N ALA A 42 8.40 -4.05 12.78
CA ALA A 42 7.49 -4.00 11.63
C ALA A 42 6.40 -5.09 11.72
N ILE A 43 6.74 -6.31 12.14
CA ILE A 43 5.76 -7.38 12.35
C ILE A 43 4.78 -6.99 13.46
N ALA A 44 5.25 -6.45 14.58
CA ALA A 44 4.39 -6.00 15.67
C ALA A 44 3.44 -4.87 15.22
N THR A 45 3.97 -3.87 14.51
CA THR A 45 3.19 -2.77 13.92
C THR A 45 2.12 -3.32 12.96
N SER A 46 2.51 -4.24 12.07
CA SER A 46 1.62 -4.91 11.11
C SER A 46 0.50 -5.68 11.82
N ALA A 47 0.84 -6.46 12.85
CA ALA A 47 -0.12 -7.25 13.60
C ALA A 47 -1.13 -6.38 14.37
N VAL A 48 -0.67 -5.29 15.01
CA VAL A 48 -1.56 -4.34 15.69
C VAL A 48 -2.47 -3.64 14.66
N LEU A 49 -1.97 -3.22 13.49
CA LEU A 49 -2.82 -2.65 12.43
C LEU A 49 -3.92 -3.61 11.99
N ALA A 50 -3.63 -4.92 11.90
CA ALA A 50 -4.64 -5.93 11.56
C ALA A 50 -5.75 -6.05 12.63
N VAL A 51 -5.45 -5.71 13.88
CA VAL A 51 -6.42 -5.68 15.00
C VAL A 51 -7.22 -4.37 15.01
N VAL A 52 -6.54 -3.22 14.89
CA VAL A 52 -7.14 -1.91 15.14
C VAL A 52 -7.66 -1.19 13.87
N GLU A 53 -7.31 -1.69 12.69
CA GLU A 53 -7.80 -1.21 11.38
C GLU A 53 -8.36 -2.34 10.49
N PRO A 54 -9.28 -3.20 10.99
CA PRO A 54 -9.70 -4.41 10.28
C PRO A 54 -10.33 -4.15 8.90
N GLY A 55 -10.87 -2.95 8.67
CA GLY A 55 -11.40 -2.55 7.36
C GLY A 55 -10.33 -2.25 6.32
N ALA A 56 -9.11 -1.92 6.73
CA ALA A 56 -8.01 -1.60 5.83
C ALA A 56 -7.05 -2.79 5.64
N SER A 57 -6.84 -3.56 6.71
CA SER A 57 -5.81 -4.61 6.78
C SER A 57 -6.23 -5.67 7.79
N HIS A 58 -5.98 -6.94 7.48
CA HIS A 58 -6.29 -8.06 8.37
C HIS A 58 -5.39 -9.26 8.08
N LEU A 59 -5.38 -10.30 8.97
CA LEU A 59 -4.58 -11.52 8.77
C LEU A 59 -4.89 -12.25 7.47
N GLY A 60 -6.12 -12.12 6.96
CA GLY A 60 -6.52 -12.67 5.66
C GLY A 60 -6.19 -11.79 4.45
N GLY A 61 -5.34 -10.78 4.63
CA GLY A 61 -4.91 -9.85 3.57
C GLY A 61 -3.54 -10.17 2.96
N ASP A 62 -3.00 -9.16 2.28
CA ASP A 62 -1.73 -9.16 1.55
C ASP A 62 -0.76 -8.14 2.14
N ALA A 63 0.55 -8.34 1.86
CA ALA A 63 1.57 -7.34 2.16
C ALA A 63 2.64 -7.26 1.08
N PHE A 64 3.18 -6.05 0.89
CA PHE A 64 4.39 -5.80 0.13
C PHE A 64 5.35 -4.98 0.96
N VAL A 65 6.64 -5.35 0.93
CA VAL A 65 7.66 -4.70 1.74
C VAL A 65 8.90 -4.41 0.89
N ILE A 66 9.46 -3.21 1.02
CA ILE A 66 10.85 -2.97 0.64
C ILE A 66 11.66 -2.80 1.91
N SER A 67 12.66 -3.66 2.08
CA SER A 67 13.60 -3.58 3.19
C SER A 67 14.94 -3.00 2.75
N HIS A 68 15.61 -2.33 3.66
CA HIS A 68 17.01 -1.94 3.56
C HIS A 68 17.80 -2.60 4.69
N ASN A 69 18.82 -3.37 4.34
CA ASN A 69 19.81 -3.89 5.29
C ASN A 69 21.05 -3.01 5.24
N ALA A 70 21.27 -2.23 6.28
CA ALA A 70 22.33 -1.22 6.30
C ALA A 70 23.74 -1.84 6.26
N ALA A 71 23.97 -2.93 6.98
CA ALA A 71 25.27 -3.59 7.03
C ALA A 71 25.69 -4.15 5.66
N ARG A 72 24.72 -4.66 4.89
CA ARG A 72 24.96 -5.22 3.54
C ARG A 72 24.76 -4.19 2.43
N LYS A 73 24.23 -2.99 2.73
CA LYS A 73 23.78 -1.97 1.77
C LYS A 73 22.88 -2.57 0.69
N LYS A 74 21.96 -3.44 1.10
CA LYS A 74 21.14 -4.24 0.19
C LYS A 74 19.66 -4.01 0.47
N ASN A 75 18.89 -3.81 -0.62
CA ASN A 75 17.44 -3.77 -0.58
C ASN A 75 16.86 -5.09 -1.08
N LEU A 76 15.75 -5.52 -0.45
CA LEU A 76 14.94 -6.66 -0.87
C LEU A 76 13.47 -6.22 -0.99
N ALA A 77 12.79 -6.77 -1.98
CA ALA A 77 11.35 -6.63 -2.16
C ALA A 77 10.67 -7.94 -1.75
N PHE A 78 9.71 -7.84 -0.83
CA PHE A 78 8.88 -8.96 -0.39
C PHE A 78 7.51 -8.80 -1.02
N ASN A 79 7.07 -9.83 -1.73
CA ASN A 79 5.73 -9.91 -2.32
C ASN A 79 4.95 -11.02 -1.62
N GLY A 80 4.09 -10.64 -0.69
CA GLY A 80 3.15 -11.50 0.02
C GLY A 80 1.73 -11.41 -0.54
N SER A 81 1.56 -11.10 -1.83
CA SER A 81 0.24 -11.26 -2.48
C SER A 81 -0.10 -12.73 -2.66
N GLY A 82 -1.37 -13.06 -2.48
CA GLY A 82 -1.83 -14.43 -2.66
C GLY A 82 -2.19 -14.78 -4.09
N GLU A 83 -2.08 -16.06 -4.39
CA GLU A 83 -2.51 -16.64 -5.64
C GLU A 83 -4.03 -16.83 -5.66
N ALA A 84 -4.64 -16.81 -6.84
CA ALA A 84 -5.99 -17.36 -7.04
C ALA A 84 -6.00 -18.86 -6.67
N ALA A 85 -7.03 -19.32 -6.00
CA ALA A 85 -7.19 -20.74 -5.69
C ALA A 85 -7.12 -21.59 -6.97
N HIS A 86 -6.64 -22.82 -6.87
CA HIS A 86 -6.58 -23.74 -8.02
C HIS A 86 -7.96 -24.05 -8.62
N SER A 87 -9.03 -23.82 -7.86
CA SER A 87 -10.42 -23.91 -8.33
C SER A 87 -10.88 -22.71 -9.15
N ALA A 88 -10.20 -21.56 -9.06
CA ALA A 88 -10.65 -20.30 -9.65
C ALA A 88 -10.45 -20.27 -11.17
N SER A 89 -11.52 -19.98 -11.91
CA SER A 89 -11.51 -19.84 -13.37
C SER A 89 -12.55 -18.81 -13.84
N ALA A 90 -12.34 -18.23 -15.02
CA ALA A 90 -13.17 -17.15 -15.54
C ALA A 90 -14.64 -17.57 -15.79
N ASP A 91 -14.89 -18.83 -16.14
CA ASP A 91 -16.22 -19.39 -16.42
C ASP A 91 -17.12 -19.48 -15.18
N GLN A 92 -16.57 -19.33 -13.98
CA GLN A 92 -17.33 -19.27 -12.74
C GLN A 92 -17.97 -17.90 -12.49
N PHE A 93 -17.58 -16.89 -13.26
CA PHE A 93 -18.08 -15.52 -13.15
C PHE A 93 -18.76 -15.10 -14.45
N LYS A 94 -19.93 -14.43 -14.36
CA LYS A 94 -20.69 -14.05 -15.55
C LYS A 94 -20.13 -12.79 -16.23
N ASN A 95 -20.07 -11.69 -15.50
CA ASN A 95 -19.67 -10.39 -16.02
C ASN A 95 -18.53 -9.78 -15.20
N GLU A 96 -18.52 -10.03 -13.90
CA GLU A 96 -17.55 -9.53 -12.93
C GLU A 96 -17.36 -10.56 -11.81
N ILE A 97 -16.27 -10.43 -11.07
CA ILE A 97 -15.99 -11.22 -9.87
C ILE A 97 -16.75 -10.58 -8.72
N ASP A 98 -17.54 -11.38 -7.99
CA ASP A 98 -18.29 -10.88 -6.82
C ASP A 98 -17.35 -10.24 -5.81
N HIS A 99 -17.74 -9.10 -5.24
CA HIS A 99 -16.92 -8.37 -4.26
C HIS A 99 -16.93 -9.01 -2.86
N HIS A 100 -17.94 -9.83 -2.56
CA HIS A 100 -18.16 -10.42 -1.23
C HIS A 100 -18.14 -11.94 -1.27
N GLY A 101 -17.86 -12.53 -0.08
CA GLY A 101 -17.78 -13.97 0.08
C GLY A 101 -16.40 -14.55 -0.27
N TYR A 102 -16.16 -15.80 0.13
CA TYR A 102 -14.86 -16.46 -0.03
C TYR A 102 -14.38 -16.59 -1.49
N LYS A 103 -15.31 -16.56 -2.47
CA LYS A 103 -14.95 -16.60 -3.91
C LYS A 103 -14.32 -15.31 -4.44
N SER A 104 -14.40 -14.23 -3.68
CA SER A 104 -13.71 -12.97 -4.03
C SER A 104 -12.26 -12.92 -3.56
N ALA A 105 -11.84 -13.88 -2.73
CA ALA A 105 -10.55 -13.86 -2.07
C ALA A 105 -9.47 -14.64 -2.84
N THR A 106 -8.23 -14.15 -2.71
CA THR A 106 -7.02 -14.92 -3.00
C THR A 106 -6.49 -15.57 -1.72
N VAL A 107 -5.52 -16.47 -1.82
CA VAL A 107 -4.84 -17.05 -0.66
C VAL A 107 -4.28 -15.92 0.20
N PRO A 108 -4.54 -15.88 1.51
CA PRO A 108 -3.99 -14.86 2.41
C PRO A 108 -2.46 -14.91 2.46
N GLY A 109 -1.79 -13.76 2.32
CA GLY A 109 -0.32 -13.73 2.26
C GLY A 109 0.37 -12.93 3.36
N LEU A 110 -0.35 -12.14 4.16
CA LEU A 110 0.22 -11.28 5.20
C LEU A 110 1.05 -12.06 6.23
N VAL A 111 0.49 -13.16 6.77
CA VAL A 111 1.18 -13.98 7.78
C VAL A 111 2.45 -14.62 7.21
N SER A 112 2.44 -15.10 5.97
CA SER A 112 3.65 -15.60 5.30
C SER A 112 4.74 -14.52 5.21
N THR A 113 4.35 -13.26 4.97
CA THR A 113 5.29 -12.14 4.93
C THR A 113 5.95 -11.88 6.28
N TRP A 114 5.23 -12.02 7.40
CA TRP A 114 5.80 -11.89 8.74
C TRP A 114 6.97 -12.86 8.93
N PHE A 115 6.80 -14.12 8.56
CA PHE A 115 7.83 -15.14 8.75
C PHE A 115 9.03 -14.98 7.80
N GLU A 116 8.85 -14.50 6.58
CA GLU A 116 9.98 -14.19 5.70
C GLU A 116 10.76 -12.94 6.19
N ILE A 117 10.09 -11.93 6.74
CA ILE A 117 10.74 -10.79 7.38
C ILE A 117 11.45 -11.22 8.67
N HIS A 118 10.82 -12.04 9.50
CA HIS A 118 11.44 -12.56 10.73
C HIS A 118 12.70 -13.39 10.42
N LYS A 119 12.68 -14.20 9.38
CA LYS A 119 13.84 -14.99 8.94
C LYS A 119 15.03 -14.10 8.52
N GLU A 120 14.78 -12.94 7.88
CA GLU A 120 15.84 -12.03 7.42
C GLU A 120 16.33 -11.07 8.53
N PHE A 121 15.44 -10.61 9.42
CA PHE A 121 15.73 -9.55 10.39
C PHE A 121 15.44 -9.91 11.84
N GLY A 122 14.73 -11.01 12.14
CA GLY A 122 14.24 -11.33 13.48
C GLY A 122 15.32 -11.52 14.53
N LEU A 123 15.12 -10.92 15.69
CA LEU A 123 15.94 -11.04 16.89
C LEU A 123 15.13 -11.55 18.09
N LEU A 124 13.84 -11.21 18.16
CA LEU A 124 12.92 -11.63 19.21
C LEU A 124 12.08 -12.83 18.77
N SER A 125 11.51 -13.56 19.71
CA SER A 125 10.56 -14.64 19.40
C SER A 125 9.20 -14.10 18.96
N MET A 126 8.46 -14.87 18.17
CA MET A 126 7.14 -14.45 17.66
C MET A 126 6.13 -14.16 18.77
N ASP A 127 6.19 -14.86 19.89
CA ASP A 127 5.35 -14.58 21.06
C ASP A 127 5.64 -13.21 21.66
N GLN A 128 6.90 -12.78 21.71
CA GLN A 128 7.27 -11.44 22.16
C GLN A 128 6.83 -10.36 21.15
N ILE A 129 6.94 -10.64 19.86
CA ILE A 129 6.60 -9.70 18.77
C ILE A 129 5.09 -9.51 18.67
N LEU A 130 4.30 -10.58 18.77
CA LEU A 130 2.85 -10.55 18.63
C LEU A 130 2.11 -10.18 19.92
N ALA A 131 2.79 -10.15 21.07
CA ALA A 131 2.18 -9.85 22.37
C ALA A 131 1.33 -8.56 22.40
N PRO A 132 1.75 -7.41 21.82
CA PRO A 132 0.92 -6.22 21.80
C PRO A 132 -0.39 -6.40 20.99
N ALA A 133 -0.33 -7.10 19.86
CA ALA A 133 -1.52 -7.37 19.05
C ALA A 133 -2.49 -8.33 19.75
N ILE A 134 -1.96 -9.36 20.40
CA ILE A 134 -2.73 -10.31 21.22
C ILE A 134 -3.42 -9.56 22.36
N ASP A 135 -2.71 -8.67 23.05
CA ASP A 135 -3.26 -7.88 24.15
C ASP A 135 -4.42 -6.98 23.68
N TYR A 136 -4.24 -6.21 22.59
CA TYR A 136 -5.31 -5.39 22.03
C TYR A 136 -6.51 -6.22 21.53
N ALA A 137 -6.28 -7.38 20.96
CA ALA A 137 -7.38 -8.25 20.53
C ALA A 137 -8.12 -8.88 21.70
N ARG A 138 -7.38 -9.33 22.74
CA ARG A 138 -7.91 -10.06 23.91
C ARG A 138 -8.58 -9.13 24.92
N ASN A 139 -7.89 -8.05 25.29
CA ASN A 139 -8.31 -7.14 26.34
C ASN A 139 -9.00 -5.88 25.79
N GLY A 140 -8.94 -5.68 24.48
CA GLY A 140 -9.63 -4.63 23.76
C GLY A 140 -8.83 -3.33 23.61
N PHE A 141 -9.27 -2.52 22.67
CA PHE A 141 -8.80 -1.16 22.43
C PHE A 141 -9.98 -0.20 22.31
N ALA A 142 -9.74 1.08 22.54
CA ALA A 142 -10.77 2.11 22.38
C ALA A 142 -11.02 2.42 20.89
N ALA A 143 -12.28 2.32 20.45
CA ALA A 143 -12.68 2.72 19.11
C ALA A 143 -12.40 4.21 18.88
N ASN A 144 -11.59 4.54 17.88
CA ASN A 144 -11.33 5.92 17.49
C ASN A 144 -12.35 6.41 16.44
N SER A 145 -12.25 7.68 16.05
CA SER A 145 -13.20 8.26 15.08
C SER A 145 -13.09 7.64 13.69
N GLY A 146 -11.89 7.27 13.26
CA GLY A 146 -11.64 6.59 11.98
C GLY A 146 -12.27 5.21 11.94
N PHE A 147 -12.14 4.44 13.02
CA PHE A 147 -12.75 3.11 13.17
C PHE A 147 -14.28 3.18 13.04
N VAL A 148 -14.92 4.06 13.83
CA VAL A 148 -16.39 4.24 13.81
C VAL A 148 -16.88 4.74 12.45
N LYS A 149 -16.18 5.70 11.84
CA LYS A 149 -16.50 6.22 10.50
C LYS A 149 -16.40 5.13 9.43
N ARG A 150 -15.38 4.24 9.51
CA ARG A 150 -15.18 3.16 8.55
C ARG A 150 -16.31 2.14 8.60
N ILE A 151 -16.73 1.70 9.81
CA ILE A 151 -17.91 0.83 9.97
C ILE A 151 -19.16 1.49 9.40
N SER A 152 -19.43 2.75 9.78
CA SER A 152 -20.61 3.50 9.31
C SER A 152 -20.59 3.70 7.79
N GLY A 153 -19.42 3.91 7.21
CA GLY A 153 -19.24 4.02 5.75
C GLY A 153 -19.56 2.72 5.03
N HIS A 154 -19.04 1.60 5.54
CA HIS A 154 -19.31 0.26 4.98
C HIS A 154 -20.80 -0.07 5.03
N LEU A 155 -21.47 0.14 6.17
CA LEU A 155 -22.90 -0.14 6.35
C LEU A 155 -23.82 0.69 5.44
N LYS A 156 -23.39 1.90 5.04
CA LYS A 156 -24.16 2.72 4.07
C LYS A 156 -24.15 2.10 2.67
N MET A 157 -23.06 1.45 2.29
CA MET A 157 -22.92 0.79 0.99
C MET A 157 -23.46 -0.65 1.03
N PHE A 158 -23.20 -1.34 2.13
CA PHE A 158 -23.52 -2.77 2.34
C PHE A 158 -24.20 -2.92 3.71
N PRO A 159 -25.53 -2.93 3.78
CA PRO A 159 -26.27 -2.96 5.04
C PRO A 159 -26.17 -4.26 5.85
N ASP A 160 -25.46 -5.29 5.35
CA ASP A 160 -25.26 -6.55 6.08
C ASP A 160 -24.30 -6.33 7.26
N THR A 161 -24.76 -6.71 8.45
CA THR A 161 -24.01 -6.60 9.70
C THR A 161 -23.25 -7.89 10.08
N GLN A 162 -23.36 -8.96 9.31
CA GLN A 162 -22.83 -10.27 9.68
C GLN A 162 -21.31 -10.25 9.82
N VAL A 163 -20.59 -9.54 8.95
CA VAL A 163 -19.15 -9.41 9.03
C VAL A 163 -18.68 -8.85 10.38
N PHE A 164 -19.37 -7.82 10.91
CA PHE A 164 -18.99 -7.19 12.19
C PHE A 164 -19.25 -8.11 13.36
N LYS A 165 -20.39 -8.85 13.36
CA LYS A 165 -20.68 -9.87 14.38
C LYS A 165 -19.62 -10.97 14.38
N SER A 166 -19.18 -11.42 13.20
CA SER A 166 -18.13 -12.43 13.05
C SER A 166 -16.75 -11.91 13.43
N LEU A 167 -16.53 -10.59 13.41
CA LEU A 167 -15.32 -9.94 13.95
C LEU A 167 -15.41 -9.65 15.45
N GLY A 168 -16.56 -9.88 16.09
CA GLY A 168 -16.75 -9.75 17.53
C GLY A 168 -17.17 -8.36 18.02
N PHE A 169 -17.62 -7.45 17.14
CA PHE A 169 -18.02 -6.10 17.58
C PHE A 169 -19.38 -5.64 17.08
N ASP A 170 -19.99 -4.70 17.82
CA ASP A 170 -21.28 -4.10 17.50
C ASP A 170 -21.12 -3.03 16.39
N THR A 171 -22.15 -2.87 15.60
CA THR A 171 -22.26 -1.82 14.57
C THR A 171 -22.67 -0.45 15.13
N ASN A 172 -23.19 -0.40 16.37
CA ASN A 172 -23.57 0.83 17.07
C ASN A 172 -22.45 1.45 17.91
N LEU A 173 -21.20 1.03 17.69
CA LEU A 173 -20.04 1.53 18.40
C LEU A 173 -19.92 3.06 18.32
N LYS A 174 -19.55 3.64 19.45
CA LYS A 174 -19.21 5.06 19.59
C LYS A 174 -17.71 5.23 19.80
N VAL A 175 -17.22 6.42 19.52
CA VAL A 175 -15.84 6.79 19.85
C VAL A 175 -15.62 6.60 21.36
N GLY A 176 -14.57 5.86 21.71
CA GLY A 176 -14.21 5.49 23.08
C GLY A 176 -14.76 4.16 23.56
N ASP A 177 -15.67 3.51 22.83
CA ASP A 177 -16.16 2.17 23.19
C ASP A 177 -15.03 1.15 23.06
N LEU A 178 -15.07 0.13 23.93
CA LEU A 178 -14.07 -0.95 23.91
C LEU A 178 -14.40 -1.97 22.82
N VAL A 179 -13.43 -2.26 21.97
CA VAL A 179 -13.52 -3.28 20.90
C VAL A 179 -12.68 -4.48 21.30
N VAL A 180 -13.30 -5.66 21.42
CA VAL A 180 -12.67 -6.93 21.80
C VAL A 180 -12.86 -7.93 20.66
N GLN A 181 -11.79 -8.64 20.28
CA GLN A 181 -11.77 -9.61 19.16
C GLN A 181 -11.18 -10.95 19.64
N SER A 182 -11.91 -11.66 20.51
CA SER A 182 -11.40 -12.85 21.20
C SER A 182 -10.94 -13.97 20.26
N GLU A 183 -11.72 -14.28 19.20
CA GLU A 183 -11.34 -15.29 18.21
C GLU A 183 -10.08 -14.91 17.43
N LEU A 184 -9.89 -13.61 17.15
CA LEU A 184 -8.67 -13.11 16.52
C LEU A 184 -7.47 -13.24 17.47
N ALA A 185 -7.65 -12.99 18.78
CA ALA A 185 -6.61 -13.20 19.76
C ALA A 185 -6.17 -14.67 19.83
N ASP A 186 -7.12 -15.63 19.82
CA ASP A 186 -6.82 -17.07 19.78
C ASP A 186 -6.01 -17.43 18.52
N SER A 187 -6.35 -16.86 17.38
CA SER A 187 -5.63 -17.08 16.11
C SER A 187 -4.21 -16.49 16.15
N LEU A 188 -4.03 -15.30 16.72
CA LEU A 188 -2.71 -14.68 16.91
C LEU A 188 -1.83 -15.48 17.90
N GLU A 189 -2.41 -15.99 18.99
CA GLU A 189 -1.71 -16.85 19.95
C GLU A 189 -1.25 -18.16 19.29
N ALA A 190 -2.10 -18.80 18.48
CA ALA A 190 -1.73 -20.00 17.73
C ALA A 190 -0.57 -19.72 16.75
N ILE A 191 -0.60 -18.59 16.03
CA ILE A 191 0.48 -18.18 15.14
C ILE A 191 1.76 -17.89 15.91
N ALA A 192 1.67 -17.27 17.10
CA ALA A 192 2.83 -16.99 17.95
C ALA A 192 3.52 -18.27 18.44
N GLN A 193 2.74 -19.29 18.79
CA GLN A 193 3.20 -20.56 19.36
C GLN A 193 3.70 -21.53 18.29
N ASP A 194 2.89 -21.77 17.25
CA ASP A 194 3.12 -22.84 16.26
C ASP A 194 3.69 -22.30 14.93
N GLY A 195 3.93 -20.99 14.85
CA GLY A 195 4.54 -20.37 13.70
C GLY A 195 3.63 -20.29 12.47
N ARG A 196 4.27 -20.18 11.29
CA ARG A 196 3.59 -20.09 9.99
C ARG A 196 2.61 -21.25 9.77
N ASP A 197 2.96 -22.43 10.25
CA ASP A 197 2.19 -23.64 9.99
C ASP A 197 0.82 -23.63 10.72
N ALA A 198 0.66 -22.91 11.82
CA ALA A 198 -0.64 -22.67 12.44
C ALA A 198 -1.66 -22.09 11.46
N PHE A 199 -1.22 -21.16 10.60
CA PHE A 199 -2.09 -20.51 9.61
C PHE A 199 -2.28 -21.36 8.35
N TYR A 200 -1.20 -21.90 7.77
CA TYR A 200 -1.24 -22.49 6.41
C TYR A 200 -1.41 -24.01 6.39
N LEU A 201 -1.16 -24.71 7.49
CA LEU A 201 -1.25 -26.19 7.60
C LEU A 201 -2.12 -26.64 8.79
N GLY A 202 -2.32 -25.74 9.76
CA GLY A 202 -2.99 -26.02 11.02
C GLY A 202 -4.52 -25.90 10.97
N GLU A 203 -5.09 -25.57 12.12
CA GLU A 203 -6.54 -25.48 12.32
C GLU A 203 -7.17 -24.35 11.50
N ILE A 204 -6.48 -23.20 11.36
CA ILE A 204 -6.96 -22.05 10.56
C ILE A 204 -7.14 -22.49 9.10
N ALA A 205 -6.16 -23.20 8.53
CA ALA A 205 -6.25 -23.73 7.16
C ALA A 205 -7.44 -24.69 6.99
N ARG A 206 -7.63 -25.62 7.94
CA ARG A 206 -8.75 -26.58 7.88
C ARG A 206 -10.10 -25.88 7.92
N LYS A 207 -10.27 -24.90 8.81
CA LYS A 207 -11.51 -24.11 8.92
C LYS A 207 -11.82 -23.33 7.65
N LEU A 208 -10.79 -22.72 7.01
CA LEU A 208 -10.97 -22.02 5.75
C LEU A 208 -11.43 -22.98 4.63
N VAL A 209 -10.77 -24.11 4.48
CA VAL A 209 -11.11 -25.11 3.45
C VAL A 209 -12.52 -25.66 3.65
N GLU A 210 -12.87 -26.04 4.88
CA GLU A 210 -14.20 -26.55 5.22
C GLU A 210 -15.30 -25.52 4.94
N ALA A 211 -15.11 -24.26 5.34
CA ALA A 211 -16.12 -23.22 5.22
C ALA A 211 -16.23 -22.60 3.80
N SER A 212 -15.29 -22.90 2.90
CA SER A 212 -15.26 -22.37 1.53
C SER A 212 -15.83 -23.35 0.47
N ASP A 213 -16.55 -24.39 0.87
CA ASP A 213 -17.21 -25.35 -0.04
C ASP A 213 -16.27 -25.89 -1.14
N GLY A 214 -15.00 -26.14 -0.82
CA GLY A 214 -13.99 -26.62 -1.75
C GLY A 214 -13.43 -25.57 -2.71
N TRP A 215 -13.72 -24.29 -2.49
CA TRP A 215 -13.08 -23.19 -3.22
C TRP A 215 -11.58 -23.13 -2.95
N PHE A 216 -11.19 -23.09 -1.67
CA PHE A 216 -9.81 -23.29 -1.25
C PHE A 216 -9.55 -24.75 -0.92
N SER A 217 -8.35 -25.22 -1.20
CA SER A 217 -7.83 -26.52 -0.77
C SER A 217 -6.67 -26.35 0.21
N LEU A 218 -6.36 -27.39 0.98
CA LEU A 218 -5.14 -27.39 1.82
C LEU A 218 -3.87 -27.21 0.98
N ARG A 219 -3.90 -27.62 -0.28
CA ARG A 219 -2.79 -27.43 -1.21
C ARG A 219 -2.56 -25.94 -1.51
N ASP A 220 -3.61 -25.17 -1.80
CA ASP A 220 -3.50 -23.73 -2.06
C ASP A 220 -2.77 -23.01 -0.93
N LEU A 221 -3.14 -23.35 0.32
CA LEU A 221 -2.55 -22.76 1.51
C LEU A 221 -1.12 -23.25 1.77
N ALA A 222 -0.89 -24.55 1.64
CA ALA A 222 0.41 -25.18 1.88
C ALA A 222 1.49 -24.71 0.89
N GLU A 223 1.12 -24.49 -0.38
CA GLU A 223 2.02 -24.07 -1.45
C GLU A 223 2.33 -22.56 -1.42
N HIS A 224 1.46 -21.74 -0.82
CA HIS A 224 1.68 -20.29 -0.75
C HIS A 224 3.02 -19.92 -0.10
N ARG A 225 3.75 -19.01 -0.73
CA ARG A 225 5.02 -18.43 -0.23
C ARG A 225 5.11 -16.96 -0.58
N THR A 226 5.55 -16.16 0.37
CA THR A 226 6.00 -14.79 0.07
C THR A 226 7.25 -14.86 -0.79
N ARG A 227 7.25 -14.17 -1.92
CA ARG A 227 8.42 -14.10 -2.81
C ARG A 227 9.37 -13.02 -2.34
N VAL A 228 10.66 -13.36 -2.25
CA VAL A 228 11.72 -12.41 -1.89
C VAL A 228 12.60 -12.17 -3.12
N LEU A 229 12.59 -10.95 -3.64
CA LEU A 229 13.15 -10.58 -4.92
C LEU A 229 14.06 -9.34 -4.77
N PRO A 230 15.00 -9.11 -5.69
CA PRO A 230 15.58 -7.79 -5.85
C PRO A 230 14.48 -6.78 -6.21
N PRO A 231 14.47 -5.56 -5.64
CA PRO A 231 13.55 -4.52 -6.08
C PRO A 231 13.89 -4.08 -7.51
N LEU A 232 12.90 -3.56 -8.24
CA LEU A 232 13.17 -2.78 -9.44
C LEU A 232 13.89 -1.51 -9.02
N SER A 233 14.88 -1.06 -9.83
CA SER A 233 15.66 0.12 -9.47
C SER A 233 15.94 0.97 -10.70
N VAL A 234 15.73 2.28 -10.56
CA VAL A 234 16.06 3.27 -11.60
C VAL A 234 16.84 4.43 -10.99
N LYS A 235 17.71 5.06 -11.80
CA LYS A 235 18.37 6.30 -11.41
C LYS A 235 17.39 7.48 -11.61
N TYR A 236 17.26 8.31 -10.58
CA TYR A 236 16.53 9.57 -10.62
C TYR A 236 17.36 10.63 -9.89
N ARG A 237 17.83 11.66 -10.59
CA ARG A 237 18.84 12.63 -10.12
C ARG A 237 20.09 11.89 -9.61
N ASP A 238 20.55 12.20 -8.41
CA ASP A 238 21.71 11.61 -7.78
C ASP A 238 21.37 10.39 -6.88
N TYR A 239 20.20 9.78 -7.08
CA TYR A 239 19.68 8.69 -6.26
C TYR A 239 19.30 7.47 -7.09
N LEU A 240 19.25 6.31 -6.41
CA LEU A 240 18.59 5.10 -6.91
C LEU A 240 17.23 4.94 -6.22
N ILE A 241 16.17 4.91 -7.00
CA ILE A 241 14.81 4.68 -6.52
C ILE A 241 14.50 3.20 -6.66
N HIS A 242 14.01 2.60 -5.59
CA HIS A 242 13.65 1.18 -5.53
C HIS A 242 12.14 1.04 -5.40
N GLY A 243 11.52 0.31 -6.32
CA GLY A 243 10.09 0.01 -6.35
C GLY A 243 9.82 -1.48 -6.34
N GLN A 244 8.59 -1.85 -6.02
CA GLN A 244 8.14 -3.24 -6.04
C GLN A 244 8.13 -3.81 -7.46
N PRO A 245 8.64 -5.05 -7.68
CA PRO A 245 8.47 -5.76 -8.95
C PRO A 245 7.00 -6.13 -9.21
N PRO A 246 6.63 -6.44 -10.48
CA PRO A 246 5.34 -7.03 -10.79
C PRO A 246 5.05 -8.29 -9.93
N PRO A 247 3.78 -8.55 -9.60
CA PRO A 247 2.56 -7.93 -10.12
C PRO A 247 2.19 -6.59 -9.47
N SER A 248 3.06 -5.99 -8.63
CA SER A 248 2.84 -4.65 -8.09
C SER A 248 3.03 -3.57 -9.17
N GLN A 249 2.27 -2.48 -9.03
CA GLN A 249 2.39 -1.29 -9.89
C GLN A 249 3.65 -0.44 -9.63
N GLY A 250 4.66 -0.95 -8.92
CA GLY A 250 5.92 -0.23 -8.68
C GLY A 250 6.65 0.17 -9.96
N MET A 251 6.51 -0.62 -11.03
CA MET A 251 7.08 -0.28 -12.36
C MET A 251 6.52 1.04 -12.90
N ILE A 252 5.26 1.37 -12.61
CA ILE A 252 4.59 2.59 -13.07
C ILE A 252 5.20 3.82 -12.39
N LEU A 253 5.40 3.77 -11.06
CA LEU A 253 6.09 4.82 -10.33
C LEU A 253 7.49 5.10 -10.91
N LEU A 254 8.23 4.05 -11.23
CA LEU A 254 9.58 4.19 -11.78
C LEU A 254 9.57 4.77 -13.20
N GLU A 255 8.58 4.41 -14.01
CA GLU A 255 8.37 4.98 -15.33
C GLU A 255 8.00 6.48 -15.27
N GLU A 256 7.07 6.87 -14.38
CA GLU A 256 6.71 8.26 -14.11
C GLU A 256 7.97 9.10 -13.78
N LEU A 257 8.83 8.60 -12.91
CA LEU A 257 10.08 9.26 -12.53
C LEU A 257 11.07 9.35 -13.69
N LEU A 258 11.24 8.28 -14.48
CA LEU A 258 12.12 8.30 -15.67
C LEU A 258 11.63 9.28 -16.73
N ILE A 259 10.32 9.41 -16.93
CA ILE A 259 9.76 10.43 -17.84
C ILE A 259 10.08 11.83 -17.30
N ALA A 260 9.88 12.06 -16.00
CA ALA A 260 10.11 13.35 -15.35
C ALA A 260 11.59 13.74 -15.27
N GLU A 261 12.52 12.78 -15.27
CA GLU A 261 13.98 13.00 -15.21
C GLU A 261 14.49 13.97 -16.27
N GLY A 262 13.82 14.05 -17.43
CA GLY A 262 14.18 14.95 -18.52
C GLY A 262 13.86 16.43 -18.28
N PHE A 263 13.25 16.78 -17.15
CA PHE A 263 12.79 18.14 -16.85
C PHE A 263 13.36 18.66 -15.52
N ASP A 264 13.61 19.96 -15.44
CA ASP A 264 14.08 20.62 -14.21
C ASP A 264 12.86 21.02 -13.35
N LEU A 265 12.29 20.04 -12.63
CA LEU A 265 11.07 20.22 -11.84
C LEU A 265 11.24 21.26 -10.72
N ALA A 266 12.46 21.44 -10.20
CA ALA A 266 12.75 22.41 -9.15
C ALA A 266 12.57 23.87 -9.61
N LYS A 267 12.81 24.13 -10.91
CA LYS A 267 12.67 25.46 -11.50
C LYS A 267 11.33 25.72 -12.17
N MET A 268 10.50 24.69 -12.36
CA MET A 268 9.18 24.85 -12.97
C MET A 268 8.22 25.62 -12.07
N GLN A 269 7.35 26.42 -12.69
CA GLN A 269 6.16 26.92 -12.02
C GLN A 269 5.27 25.74 -11.59
N GLU A 270 4.55 25.89 -10.48
CA GLU A 270 3.80 24.79 -9.88
C GLU A 270 2.74 24.22 -10.83
N ALA A 271 2.03 25.08 -11.58
CA ALA A 271 1.04 24.62 -12.57
C ALA A 271 1.70 23.76 -13.67
N ASP A 272 2.87 24.15 -14.18
CA ASP A 272 3.59 23.41 -15.21
C ASP A 272 4.12 22.07 -14.66
N ARG A 273 4.60 22.07 -13.42
CA ARG A 273 5.06 20.85 -12.72
C ARG A 273 3.92 19.86 -12.52
N ILE A 274 2.76 20.31 -12.02
CA ILE A 274 1.57 19.48 -11.88
C ILE A 274 1.13 18.93 -13.23
N HIS A 275 1.04 19.80 -14.26
CA HIS A 275 0.68 19.40 -15.62
C HIS A 275 1.61 18.29 -16.15
N LEU A 276 2.92 18.50 -16.08
CA LEU A 276 3.92 17.52 -16.52
C LEU A 276 3.74 16.17 -15.81
N MET A 277 3.59 16.19 -14.48
CA MET A 277 3.45 14.97 -13.69
C MET A 277 2.15 14.23 -14.01
N VAL A 278 1.05 14.96 -14.27
CA VAL A 278 -0.22 14.37 -14.74
C VAL A 278 -0.07 13.73 -16.11
N GLU A 279 0.61 14.38 -17.05
CA GLU A 279 0.85 13.83 -18.39
C GLU A 279 1.77 12.59 -18.33
N ALA A 280 2.82 12.61 -17.51
CA ALA A 280 3.68 11.44 -17.28
C ALA A 280 2.88 10.26 -16.71
N LYS A 281 2.01 10.51 -15.72
CA LYS A 281 1.09 9.52 -15.15
C LYS A 281 0.19 8.91 -16.23
N LYS A 282 -0.40 9.72 -17.11
CA LYS A 282 -1.29 9.20 -18.17
C LYS A 282 -0.57 8.20 -19.08
N ILE A 283 0.66 8.50 -19.44
CA ILE A 283 1.49 7.62 -20.28
C ILE A 283 1.79 6.31 -19.55
N ALA A 284 2.29 6.38 -18.31
CA ALA A 284 2.65 5.21 -17.52
C ALA A 284 1.43 4.31 -17.22
N PHE A 285 0.25 4.91 -17.01
CA PHE A 285 -0.98 4.12 -16.80
C PHE A 285 -1.48 3.43 -18.08
N ALA A 286 -1.19 3.95 -19.26
CA ALA A 286 -1.45 3.22 -20.51
C ALA A 286 -0.61 1.94 -20.56
N ASP A 287 0.68 2.02 -20.24
CA ASP A 287 1.58 0.87 -20.18
C ASP A 287 1.18 -0.12 -19.07
N ARG A 288 0.65 0.35 -17.94
CA ARG A 288 0.12 -0.51 -16.87
C ARG A 288 -0.91 -1.52 -17.38
N TYR A 289 -1.89 -1.08 -18.18
CA TYR A 289 -2.93 -1.98 -18.71
C TYR A 289 -2.40 -3.00 -19.70
N LEU A 290 -1.36 -2.63 -20.43
CA LEU A 290 -0.76 -3.50 -21.45
C LEU A 290 0.19 -4.53 -20.86
N LEU A 291 0.82 -4.24 -19.72
CA LEU A 291 1.98 -4.99 -19.25
C LEU A 291 1.82 -5.60 -17.86
N LEU A 292 0.95 -5.03 -16.98
CA LEU A 292 0.94 -5.43 -15.58
C LEU A 292 0.18 -6.74 -15.34
N GLY A 293 0.88 -7.73 -14.82
CA GLY A 293 0.33 -9.01 -14.40
C GLY A 293 1.38 -9.83 -13.65
N ASP A 294 1.10 -11.10 -13.40
CA ASP A 294 2.03 -12.00 -12.71
C ASP A 294 3.15 -12.47 -13.66
N PRO A 295 4.44 -12.14 -13.38
CA PRO A 295 5.55 -12.50 -14.25
C PRO A 295 5.82 -14.01 -14.34
N GLU A 296 5.21 -14.85 -13.49
CA GLU A 296 5.26 -16.30 -13.66
C GLU A 296 4.27 -16.83 -14.71
N HIS A 297 3.33 -15.99 -15.15
CA HIS A 297 2.30 -16.35 -16.12
C HIS A 297 2.36 -15.55 -17.42
N ILE A 298 3.04 -14.40 -17.41
CA ILE A 298 3.20 -13.51 -18.57
C ILE A 298 4.63 -13.01 -18.67
N ASP A 299 5.07 -12.71 -19.87
CA ASP A 299 6.37 -12.06 -20.09
C ASP A 299 6.20 -10.53 -20.02
N ILE A 300 7.00 -9.88 -19.17
CA ILE A 300 7.00 -8.43 -18.99
C ILE A 300 8.40 -7.92 -19.33
N ASN A 301 8.54 -7.26 -20.47
CA ASN A 301 9.81 -6.71 -20.92
C ASN A 301 10.12 -5.36 -20.23
N LEU A 302 10.55 -5.42 -18.96
CA LEU A 302 10.91 -4.23 -18.18
C LEU A 302 12.16 -3.53 -18.72
N GLU A 303 13.09 -4.26 -19.34
CA GLU A 303 14.29 -3.70 -19.94
C GLU A 303 13.92 -2.76 -21.10
N GLU A 304 13.00 -3.16 -21.96
CA GLU A 304 12.48 -2.32 -23.04
C GLU A 304 11.67 -1.14 -22.50
N LEU A 305 10.82 -1.37 -21.48
CA LEU A 305 10.01 -0.31 -20.87
C LEU A 305 10.89 0.83 -20.35
N PHE A 306 11.99 0.51 -19.66
CA PHE A 306 12.89 1.48 -19.03
C PHE A 306 14.06 1.90 -19.94
N ALA A 307 14.16 1.38 -21.17
CA ALA A 307 15.20 1.78 -22.12
C ALA A 307 15.14 3.28 -22.41
N SER A 308 16.31 3.93 -22.50
CA SER A 308 16.40 5.37 -22.75
C SER A 308 15.66 5.82 -24.01
N SER A 309 15.66 5.00 -25.06
CA SER A 309 14.90 5.24 -26.30
C SER A 309 13.39 5.25 -26.06
N SER A 310 12.89 4.27 -25.30
CA SER A 310 11.47 4.14 -24.94
C SER A 310 11.01 5.30 -24.06
N ILE A 311 11.79 5.67 -23.06
CA ILE A 311 11.49 6.82 -22.18
C ILE A 311 11.53 8.14 -22.99
N THR A 312 12.49 8.31 -23.90
CA THR A 312 12.57 9.50 -24.76
C THR A 312 11.33 9.61 -25.67
N ALA A 313 10.89 8.51 -26.26
CA ALA A 313 9.69 8.47 -27.09
C ALA A 313 8.43 8.82 -26.28
N ARG A 314 8.29 8.31 -25.04
CA ARG A 314 7.19 8.65 -24.15
C ARG A 314 7.22 10.13 -23.74
N ARG A 315 8.38 10.63 -23.34
CA ARG A 315 8.57 12.04 -22.99
C ARG A 315 8.18 12.99 -24.13
N SER A 316 8.48 12.63 -25.38
CA SER A 316 8.13 13.44 -26.55
C SER A 316 6.63 13.55 -26.82
N GLN A 317 5.80 12.73 -26.17
CA GLN A 317 4.33 12.81 -26.28
C GLN A 317 3.75 13.91 -25.38
N ILE A 318 4.51 14.42 -24.42
CA ILE A 318 4.05 15.47 -23.50
C ILE A 318 4.07 16.81 -24.21
N ASN A 319 2.91 17.45 -24.28
CA ASN A 319 2.77 18.82 -24.74
C ASN A 319 2.61 19.74 -23.53
N MET A 320 3.60 20.60 -23.25
CA MET A 320 3.58 21.46 -22.06
C MET A 320 2.51 22.55 -22.06
N ASP A 321 1.93 22.85 -23.24
CA ASP A 321 0.92 23.91 -23.37
C ASP A 321 -0.52 23.34 -23.31
N ARG A 322 -0.68 22.03 -23.49
CA ARG A 322 -2.01 21.42 -23.60
C ARG A 322 -2.07 19.99 -23.06
N ALA A 323 -3.07 19.75 -22.21
CA ALA A 323 -3.36 18.44 -21.69
C ALA A 323 -3.84 17.44 -22.76
N ASN A 324 -3.38 16.20 -22.67
CA ASN A 324 -3.97 15.10 -23.43
C ASN A 324 -5.33 14.75 -22.81
N LEU A 325 -6.41 14.86 -23.59
CA LEU A 325 -7.78 14.67 -23.12
C LEU A 325 -8.25 13.20 -23.15
N LYS A 326 -7.50 12.33 -23.86
CA LYS A 326 -7.90 10.94 -24.05
C LYS A 326 -6.85 10.01 -23.46
N GLU A 327 -7.22 9.29 -22.45
CA GLU A 327 -6.38 8.30 -21.79
C GLU A 327 -7.15 7.01 -21.51
N PRO A 328 -6.45 5.89 -21.29
CA PRO A 328 -7.07 4.69 -20.76
C PRO A 328 -7.76 4.97 -19.43
N SER A 329 -8.90 4.35 -19.22
CA SER A 329 -9.71 4.49 -18.04
C SER A 329 -8.99 3.98 -16.79
N VAL A 330 -9.00 4.75 -15.71
CA VAL A 330 -8.47 4.35 -14.39
C VAL A 330 -9.57 4.49 -13.37
N SER A 331 -9.99 3.38 -12.76
CA SER A 331 -10.99 3.42 -11.69
C SER A 331 -10.43 4.06 -10.42
N SER A 332 -11.31 4.69 -9.66
CA SER A 332 -11.01 5.17 -8.29
C SER A 332 -11.21 4.10 -7.22
N GLU A 333 -11.57 2.88 -7.60
CA GLU A 333 -11.98 1.83 -6.70
C GLU A 333 -10.82 1.23 -5.89
N GLY A 334 -11.10 0.87 -4.64
CA GLY A 334 -10.20 0.20 -3.70
C GLY A 334 -9.31 1.18 -2.92
N SER A 335 -9.84 1.80 -1.86
CA SER A 335 -9.10 2.81 -1.09
C SER A 335 -8.62 2.32 0.29
N ASP A 336 -9.02 1.13 0.73
CA ASP A 336 -8.73 0.64 2.08
C ASP A 336 -7.45 -0.19 2.13
N THR A 337 -6.40 0.45 2.58
CA THR A 337 -5.04 -0.07 2.69
C THR A 337 -4.38 0.68 3.85
N THR A 338 -3.38 0.10 4.48
CA THR A 338 -2.56 0.80 5.46
C THR A 338 -1.09 0.73 5.07
N TYR A 339 -0.37 1.82 5.33
CA TYR A 339 1.05 1.95 5.10
C TYR A 339 1.76 2.39 6.38
N PHE A 340 2.94 1.83 6.63
CA PHE A 340 3.83 2.23 7.71
C PHE A 340 5.30 2.01 7.36
N LEU A 341 6.19 2.58 8.16
CA LEU A 341 7.62 2.38 8.06
C LEU A 341 8.25 2.24 9.45
N VAL A 342 9.36 1.52 9.49
CA VAL A 342 10.16 1.29 10.70
C VAL A 342 11.64 1.38 10.33
N ALA A 343 12.45 1.98 11.22
CA ALA A 343 13.91 1.84 11.18
C ALA A 343 14.46 1.59 12.59
N ASP A 344 15.55 0.81 12.70
CA ASP A 344 16.22 0.47 13.95
C ASP A 344 17.54 1.24 14.14
N ARG A 345 18.19 1.02 15.30
CA ARG A 345 19.47 1.65 15.64
C ARG A 345 20.63 1.26 14.73
N ASP A 346 20.54 0.13 14.06
CA ASP A 346 21.59 -0.43 13.20
C ASP A 346 21.46 0.07 11.75
N GLY A 347 20.45 0.89 11.46
CA GLY A 347 20.18 1.47 10.15
C GLY A 347 19.34 0.60 9.24
N ASN A 348 18.86 -0.57 9.70
CA ASN A 348 17.92 -1.37 8.94
C ASN A 348 16.57 -0.67 8.93
N ALA A 349 15.86 -0.74 7.80
CA ALA A 349 14.57 -0.10 7.66
C ALA A 349 13.62 -0.90 6.75
N LEU A 350 12.33 -0.81 7.03
CA LEU A 350 11.27 -1.44 6.24
C LEU A 350 10.20 -0.42 5.86
N SER A 351 9.87 -0.38 4.58
CA SER A 351 8.74 0.31 3.98
C SER A 351 7.66 -0.74 3.71
N TRP A 352 6.54 -0.68 4.44
CA TRP A 352 5.55 -1.76 4.49
C TRP A 352 4.16 -1.26 4.14
N ILE A 353 3.51 -1.96 3.20
CA ILE A 353 2.12 -1.72 2.83
C ILE A 353 1.32 -3.02 2.89
N GLN A 354 0.14 -2.99 3.48
CA GLN A 354 -0.72 -4.16 3.63
C GLN A 354 -2.21 -3.81 3.46
N SER A 355 -3.02 -4.79 3.02
CA SER A 355 -4.39 -4.51 2.63
C SER A 355 -5.25 -5.77 2.60
N VAL A 356 -6.56 -5.59 2.76
CA VAL A 356 -7.59 -6.57 2.36
C VAL A 356 -8.25 -6.20 1.02
N PHE A 357 -7.76 -5.18 0.33
CA PHE A 357 -8.17 -4.57 -0.93
C PHE A 357 -9.30 -3.55 -0.78
N HIS A 358 -10.57 -3.92 -0.92
CA HIS A 358 -11.69 -3.02 -0.62
C HIS A 358 -12.01 -3.03 0.88
N GLY A 359 -12.71 -2.01 1.34
CA GLY A 359 -13.06 -1.90 2.75
C GLY A 359 -13.77 -3.14 3.30
N PHE A 360 -13.23 -3.71 4.36
CA PHE A 360 -13.63 -5.01 4.92
C PHE A 360 -13.52 -6.20 3.94
N GLY A 361 -12.65 -6.11 2.94
CA GLY A 361 -12.28 -7.21 2.04
C GLY A 361 -13.47 -7.95 1.46
N ALA A 362 -13.46 -9.26 1.58
CA ALA A 362 -14.55 -10.15 1.15
C ALA A 362 -15.83 -10.01 1.98
N SER A 363 -15.86 -9.16 3.02
CA SER A 363 -16.92 -9.13 4.04
C SER A 363 -17.26 -10.52 4.59
N TRP A 364 -16.26 -11.41 4.61
CA TRP A 364 -16.38 -12.80 5.02
C TRP A 364 -15.23 -13.17 5.96
N VAL A 365 -15.59 -13.68 7.13
CA VAL A 365 -14.68 -14.08 8.21
C VAL A 365 -14.60 -15.59 8.24
N ILE A 366 -13.41 -16.17 8.36
CA ILE A 366 -13.22 -17.60 8.55
C ILE A 366 -13.88 -17.99 9.88
N PRO A 367 -14.89 -18.87 9.90
CA PRO A 367 -15.64 -19.19 11.11
C PRO A 367 -14.77 -19.63 12.28
N GLY A 368 -15.00 -19.05 13.46
CA GLY A 368 -14.29 -19.40 14.71
C GLY A 368 -12.80 -19.05 14.69
N THR A 369 -12.38 -18.05 13.92
CA THR A 369 -10.98 -17.57 13.87
C THR A 369 -10.86 -16.05 14.01
N GLY A 370 -11.95 -15.31 13.81
CA GLY A 370 -11.93 -13.86 13.73
C GLY A 370 -11.14 -13.30 12.53
N ILE A 371 -10.74 -14.12 11.55
CA ILE A 371 -9.90 -13.71 10.42
C ILE A 371 -10.76 -13.30 9.22
N LEU A 372 -10.73 -12.03 8.89
CA LEU A 372 -11.36 -11.44 7.70
C LEU A 372 -10.51 -11.70 6.46
N LEU A 373 -11.12 -12.20 5.36
CA LEU A 373 -10.44 -12.41 4.08
C LEU A 373 -10.39 -11.14 3.23
N ASN A 374 -9.32 -11.04 2.43
CA ASN A 374 -9.23 -10.09 1.34
C ASN A 374 -10.29 -10.38 0.26
N ASN A 375 -10.55 -9.39 -0.61
CA ASN A 375 -11.29 -9.62 -1.84
C ASN A 375 -10.45 -9.35 -3.09
N ARG A 376 -9.17 -9.72 -3.03
CA ARG A 376 -8.16 -9.43 -4.04
C ARG A 376 -8.41 -10.09 -5.39
N LEU A 377 -9.19 -11.17 -5.45
CA LEU A 377 -9.54 -11.84 -6.71
C LEU A 377 -10.24 -10.88 -7.67
N THR A 378 -11.01 -9.90 -7.15
CA THR A 378 -11.67 -8.86 -7.94
C THR A 378 -10.68 -7.94 -8.69
N GLY A 379 -9.41 -8.01 -8.36
CA GLY A 379 -8.34 -7.33 -9.08
C GLY A 379 -7.99 -7.95 -10.43
N PHE A 380 -8.44 -9.18 -10.74
CA PHE A 380 -8.25 -9.81 -12.04
C PHE A 380 -9.18 -9.26 -13.10
N SER A 381 -8.78 -9.42 -14.36
CA SER A 381 -9.62 -9.21 -15.53
C SER A 381 -10.28 -10.52 -15.96
N LEU A 382 -11.52 -10.44 -16.45
CA LEU A 382 -12.20 -11.55 -17.16
C LEU A 382 -12.02 -11.46 -18.68
N ASP A 383 -11.34 -10.42 -19.21
CA ASP A 383 -10.96 -10.33 -20.62
C ASP A 383 -9.73 -11.22 -20.88
N PRO A 384 -9.84 -12.25 -21.75
CA PRO A 384 -8.73 -13.15 -22.05
C PRO A 384 -7.55 -12.47 -22.76
N LYS A 385 -7.71 -11.25 -23.27
CA LYS A 385 -6.63 -10.45 -23.86
C LYS A 385 -5.80 -9.70 -22.82
N SER A 386 -6.32 -9.58 -21.58
CA SER A 386 -5.62 -8.87 -20.51
C SER A 386 -4.43 -9.67 -20.00
N PRO A 387 -3.26 -9.07 -19.80
CA PRO A 387 -2.14 -9.71 -19.11
C PRO A 387 -2.52 -10.14 -17.68
N ASN A 388 -3.53 -9.47 -17.10
CA ASN A 388 -4.08 -9.77 -15.78
C ASN A 388 -5.33 -10.66 -15.84
N PHE A 389 -5.52 -11.46 -16.91
CA PHE A 389 -6.61 -12.44 -16.98
C PHE A 389 -6.50 -13.47 -15.86
N ILE A 390 -7.63 -13.79 -15.22
CA ILE A 390 -7.69 -14.77 -14.13
C ILE A 390 -7.26 -16.15 -14.56
N ALA A 391 -6.42 -16.79 -13.75
CA ALA A 391 -6.03 -18.20 -13.94
C ALA A 391 -5.73 -18.84 -12.56
N PRO A 392 -5.92 -20.18 -12.42
CA PRO A 392 -5.54 -20.93 -11.23
C PRO A 392 -4.07 -20.72 -10.86
N GLY A 393 -3.79 -20.48 -9.57
CA GLY A 393 -2.43 -20.30 -9.06
C GLY A 393 -1.74 -18.99 -9.47
N LYS A 394 -2.40 -18.12 -10.20
CA LYS A 394 -1.87 -16.81 -10.63
C LYS A 394 -2.12 -15.74 -9.57
N ARG A 395 -1.18 -14.78 -9.44
CA ARG A 395 -1.37 -13.58 -8.63
C ARG A 395 -2.00 -12.45 -9.46
N PRO A 396 -2.99 -11.71 -8.93
CA PRO A 396 -3.56 -10.57 -9.64
C PRO A 396 -2.56 -9.41 -9.70
N ALA A 397 -2.73 -8.53 -10.69
CA ALA A 397 -2.10 -7.22 -10.70
C ALA A 397 -2.45 -6.47 -9.41
N HIS A 398 -1.44 -5.81 -8.81
CA HIS A 398 -1.54 -5.34 -7.44
C HIS A 398 -1.25 -3.84 -7.31
N THR A 399 -2.09 -3.15 -6.55
CA THR A 399 -1.93 -1.71 -6.32
C THR A 399 -0.97 -1.36 -5.18
N LEU A 400 -0.63 -2.31 -4.30
CA LEU A 400 0.28 -2.07 -3.18
C LEU A 400 1.68 -1.75 -3.68
N ASN A 401 2.18 -0.58 -3.31
CA ASN A 401 3.46 -0.05 -3.77
C ASN A 401 4.22 0.66 -2.64
N ALA A 402 5.15 -0.04 -2.01
CA ALA A 402 6.15 0.51 -1.11
C ALA A 402 7.41 0.90 -1.92
N TRP A 403 8.16 1.91 -1.48
CA TRP A 403 9.37 2.36 -2.13
C TRP A 403 10.46 2.77 -1.14
N SER A 404 11.71 2.78 -1.62
CA SER A 404 12.86 3.35 -0.92
C SER A 404 13.81 4.05 -1.89
N VAL A 405 14.67 4.88 -1.35
CA VAL A 405 15.68 5.66 -2.10
C VAL A 405 17.04 5.48 -1.43
N THR A 406 18.05 5.13 -2.22
CA THR A 406 19.43 5.08 -1.74
C THR A 406 20.30 6.09 -2.45
N ARG A 407 21.36 6.52 -1.76
CA ARG A 407 22.46 7.30 -2.34
C ARG A 407 23.33 6.41 -3.22
N GLU A 408 24.20 6.99 -4.00
CA GLU A 408 25.15 6.24 -4.86
C GLU A 408 26.04 5.28 -4.09
N ASP A 409 26.35 5.59 -2.82
CA ASP A 409 27.15 4.72 -1.95
C ASP A 409 26.34 3.54 -1.37
N GLY A 410 25.06 3.42 -1.73
CA GLY A 410 24.14 2.38 -1.28
C GLY A 410 23.49 2.65 0.08
N SER A 411 23.80 3.78 0.76
CA SER A 411 23.13 4.14 2.02
C SER A 411 21.70 4.60 1.81
N LEU A 412 20.81 4.28 2.75
CA LEU A 412 19.42 4.73 2.70
C LEU A 412 19.32 6.26 2.80
N ALA A 413 18.49 6.86 1.93
CA ALA A 413 18.19 8.28 1.96
C ALA A 413 16.73 8.55 2.35
N TYR A 414 15.78 7.88 1.72
CA TYR A 414 14.35 8.06 1.97
C TYR A 414 13.61 6.73 1.91
N MET A 415 12.49 6.65 2.63
CA MET A 415 11.44 5.64 2.48
C MET A 415 10.09 6.29 2.58
N GLY A 416 9.11 5.72 1.87
CA GLY A 416 7.76 6.24 1.96
C GLY A 416 6.72 5.39 1.29
N GLY A 417 5.47 5.80 1.47
CA GLY A 417 4.32 5.18 0.84
C GLY A 417 3.01 5.73 1.37
N THR A 418 1.92 5.23 0.78
CA THR A 418 0.57 5.67 1.11
C THR A 418 -0.45 4.61 0.69
N PRO A 419 -1.59 4.45 1.39
CA PRO A 419 -2.77 3.80 0.83
C PRO A 419 -3.34 4.61 -0.34
N GLY A 420 -4.36 4.04 -1.05
CA GLY A 420 -5.12 4.75 -2.06
C GLY A 420 -5.24 4.06 -3.41
N ALA A 421 -5.09 2.74 -3.49
CA ALA A 421 -5.24 1.97 -4.73
C ALA A 421 -4.47 2.60 -5.93
N ASN A 422 -5.18 3.00 -6.98
CA ASN A 422 -4.58 3.60 -8.19
C ASN A 422 -3.97 5.00 -7.97
N ILE A 423 -4.29 5.68 -6.85
CA ILE A 423 -3.65 6.95 -6.51
C ILE A 423 -2.31 6.78 -5.79
N GLN A 424 -1.95 5.57 -5.34
CA GLN A 424 -0.70 5.33 -4.63
C GLN A 424 0.52 5.77 -5.44
N VAL A 425 0.64 5.34 -6.70
CA VAL A 425 1.79 5.71 -7.56
C VAL A 425 1.79 7.20 -7.86
N GLN A 426 0.64 7.83 -8.12
CA GLN A 426 0.52 9.26 -8.32
C GLN A 426 0.98 10.06 -7.10
N SER A 427 0.57 9.62 -5.89
CA SER A 427 1.00 10.25 -4.63
C SER A 427 2.48 10.00 -4.38
N ASN A 428 2.97 8.76 -4.54
CA ASN A 428 4.37 8.42 -4.35
C ASN A 428 5.27 9.21 -5.30
N PHE A 429 4.84 9.43 -6.54
CA PHE A 429 5.53 10.30 -7.49
C PHE A 429 5.66 11.74 -6.96
N GLN A 430 4.56 12.33 -6.45
CA GLN A 430 4.58 13.65 -5.81
C GLN A 430 5.54 13.68 -4.61
N LEU A 431 5.51 12.64 -3.76
CA LEU A 431 6.35 12.56 -2.57
C LEU A 431 7.84 12.51 -2.88
N ILE A 432 8.23 11.74 -3.90
CA ILE A 432 9.63 11.61 -4.32
C ILE A 432 10.12 12.92 -4.95
N VAL A 433 9.33 13.54 -5.82
CA VAL A 433 9.63 14.86 -6.42
C VAL A 433 9.74 15.93 -5.32
N ASN A 434 8.81 15.97 -4.37
CA ASN A 434 8.85 16.91 -3.27
C ASN A 434 10.11 16.74 -2.41
N ALA A 435 10.52 15.50 -2.09
CA ALA A 435 11.71 15.22 -1.30
C ALA A 435 13.01 15.53 -2.08
N ILE A 436 13.10 15.08 -3.33
CA ILE A 436 14.35 15.13 -4.09
C ILE A 436 14.52 16.44 -4.86
N ASP A 437 13.50 16.95 -5.55
CA ASP A 437 13.60 18.18 -6.35
C ASP A 437 13.29 19.42 -5.51
N LEU A 438 12.23 19.39 -4.69
CA LEU A 438 11.78 20.56 -3.91
C LEU A 438 12.41 20.64 -2.51
N LYS A 439 13.12 19.58 -2.06
CA LYS A 439 13.82 19.53 -0.77
C LYS A 439 12.91 19.75 0.45
N LEU A 440 11.65 19.33 0.36
CA LEU A 440 10.76 19.36 1.50
C LEU A 440 11.18 18.29 2.51
N ASN A 441 11.18 18.64 3.81
CA ASN A 441 11.36 17.65 4.86
C ASN A 441 10.15 16.70 4.94
N PRO A 442 10.26 15.53 5.59
CA PRO A 442 9.17 14.53 5.63
C PRO A 442 7.83 15.07 6.11
N GLN A 443 7.77 15.99 7.06
CA GLN A 443 6.49 16.52 7.55
C GLN A 443 5.91 17.58 6.60
N GLU A 444 6.74 18.49 6.08
CA GLU A 444 6.31 19.43 5.03
C GLU A 444 5.74 18.68 3.82
N ASN A 445 6.40 17.60 3.39
CA ASN A 445 5.98 16.77 2.29
C ASN A 445 4.68 16.01 2.61
N ALA A 446 4.54 15.43 3.81
CA ALA A 446 3.31 14.77 4.24
C ALA A 446 2.11 15.73 4.29
N GLU A 447 2.32 17.00 4.61
CA GLU A 447 1.29 18.04 4.68
C GLU A 447 1.08 18.81 3.37
N ALA A 448 1.97 18.68 2.39
CA ALA A 448 1.85 19.39 1.11
C ALA A 448 0.48 19.16 0.44
N PRO A 449 -0.10 20.17 -0.25
CA PRO A 449 -1.29 19.96 -1.06
C PRO A 449 -1.06 18.84 -2.08
N ARG A 450 -2.09 18.02 -2.33
CA ARG A 450 -2.01 16.90 -3.28
C ARG A 450 -3.06 16.99 -4.35
N TRP A 451 -2.74 16.35 -5.44
CA TRP A 451 -3.65 16.13 -6.55
C TRP A 451 -3.73 14.65 -6.91
N GLN A 452 -4.84 14.27 -7.56
CA GLN A 452 -5.03 12.97 -8.17
C GLN A 452 -5.75 13.13 -9.51
N HIS A 453 -5.38 12.32 -10.49
CA HIS A 453 -6.03 12.32 -11.78
C HIS A 453 -6.78 10.99 -11.99
N LEU A 454 -8.09 11.06 -12.10
CA LEU A 454 -9.00 9.92 -12.11
C LEU A 454 -9.89 9.95 -13.34
N ASN A 455 -10.47 8.81 -13.67
CA ASN A 455 -11.52 8.69 -14.68
C ASN A 455 -12.88 9.06 -14.11
N LYS A 456 -13.66 9.83 -14.86
CA LYS A 456 -15.02 10.24 -14.47
C LYS A 456 -16.04 9.11 -14.45
N ALA A 457 -15.87 8.12 -15.33
CA ALA A 457 -16.92 7.13 -15.59
C ALA A 457 -16.86 5.91 -14.66
N GLY A 458 -15.78 5.74 -13.87
CA GLY A 458 -15.51 4.46 -13.20
C GLY A 458 -15.15 3.36 -14.21
N GLY A 459 -14.60 2.25 -13.72
CA GLY A 459 -14.15 1.15 -14.57
C GLY A 459 -12.74 1.34 -15.14
N SER A 460 -12.18 0.29 -15.71
CA SER A 460 -10.86 0.27 -16.33
C SER A 460 -10.91 -0.50 -17.64
N SER A 461 -10.65 0.19 -18.76
CA SER A 461 -10.62 -0.39 -20.10
C SER A 461 -9.57 0.29 -20.96
N LEU A 462 -8.88 -0.48 -21.80
CA LEU A 462 -7.96 0.04 -22.81
C LEU A 462 -8.70 0.63 -24.00
N ASP A 463 -9.87 0.10 -24.31
CA ASP A 463 -10.64 0.45 -25.50
C ASP A 463 -11.44 1.74 -25.32
N GLU A 464 -11.74 2.11 -24.06
CA GLU A 464 -12.51 3.29 -23.73
C GLU A 464 -11.60 4.42 -23.24
N LYS A 465 -11.56 5.51 -24.02
CA LYS A 465 -10.83 6.72 -23.66
C LYS A 465 -11.80 7.72 -23.05
N TYR A 466 -11.65 7.95 -21.76
CA TYR A 466 -12.49 8.89 -21.00
C TYR A 466 -11.74 10.19 -20.72
N GLU A 467 -12.50 11.29 -20.60
CA GLU A 467 -11.95 12.49 -19.99
C GLU A 467 -11.64 12.22 -18.53
N GLY A 468 -10.38 12.38 -18.18
CA GLY A 468 -9.94 12.34 -16.79
C GLY A 468 -10.30 13.60 -16.04
N VAL A 469 -10.40 13.50 -14.72
CA VAL A 469 -10.60 14.63 -13.80
C VAL A 469 -9.37 14.79 -12.95
N LEU A 470 -8.78 15.98 -12.97
CA LEU A 470 -7.72 16.39 -12.09
C LEU A 470 -8.33 16.98 -10.82
N GLN A 471 -8.38 16.19 -9.75
CA GLN A 471 -8.84 16.63 -8.45
C GLN A 471 -7.65 17.19 -7.67
N VAL A 472 -7.78 18.41 -7.16
CA VAL A 472 -6.71 19.14 -6.46
C VAL A 472 -7.23 19.68 -5.14
N GLU A 473 -6.46 19.55 -4.06
CA GLU A 473 -6.84 20.14 -2.77
C GLU A 473 -6.89 21.68 -2.86
N ASN A 474 -7.90 22.28 -2.26
CA ASN A 474 -8.16 23.73 -2.30
C ASN A 474 -7.15 24.58 -1.50
N ARG A 475 -6.04 23.97 -1.05
CA ARG A 475 -4.87 24.63 -0.46
C ARG A 475 -3.85 25.09 -1.52
N VAL A 476 -4.05 24.70 -2.78
CA VAL A 476 -3.30 25.20 -3.94
C VAL A 476 -3.87 26.57 -4.34
N GLU A 477 -3.01 27.51 -4.74
CA GLU A 477 -3.40 28.85 -5.14
C GLU A 477 -4.35 28.82 -6.34
N LYS A 478 -5.33 29.73 -6.37
CA LYS A 478 -6.36 29.77 -7.40
C LYS A 478 -5.82 30.01 -8.81
N GLU A 479 -4.74 30.78 -8.90
CA GLU A 479 -4.03 31.08 -10.14
C GLU A 479 -3.44 29.81 -10.76
N ILE A 480 -2.98 28.87 -9.93
CA ILE A 480 -2.47 27.56 -10.37
C ILE A 480 -3.62 26.72 -10.92
N LEU A 481 -4.76 26.67 -10.22
CA LEU A 481 -5.95 25.95 -10.69
C LEU A 481 -6.47 26.53 -12.01
N GLN A 482 -6.44 27.85 -12.17
CA GLN A 482 -6.82 28.52 -13.39
C GLN A 482 -5.89 28.18 -14.55
N SER A 483 -4.57 28.20 -14.33
CA SER A 483 -3.57 27.82 -15.33
C SER A 483 -3.74 26.36 -15.78
N LEU A 484 -4.05 25.43 -14.87
CA LEU A 484 -4.34 24.04 -15.22
C LEU A 484 -5.60 23.89 -16.09
N LYS A 485 -6.66 24.68 -15.81
CA LYS A 485 -7.88 24.74 -16.66
C LYS A 485 -7.57 25.30 -18.05
N GLU A 486 -6.72 26.33 -18.15
CA GLU A 486 -6.30 26.93 -19.42
C GLU A 486 -5.48 25.95 -20.28
N LYS A 487 -4.69 25.07 -19.64
CA LYS A 487 -4.03 23.95 -20.32
C LYS A 487 -5.01 22.84 -20.76
N GLY A 488 -6.28 22.91 -20.39
CA GLY A 488 -7.33 21.99 -20.81
C GLY A 488 -7.62 20.83 -19.83
N HIS A 489 -7.06 20.85 -18.61
CA HIS A 489 -7.47 19.87 -17.59
C HIS A 489 -8.89 20.14 -17.10
N SER A 490 -9.69 19.08 -16.92
CA SER A 490 -10.93 19.13 -16.15
C SER A 490 -10.60 19.15 -14.66
N VAL A 491 -10.58 20.33 -14.03
CA VAL A 491 -10.13 20.50 -12.64
C VAL A 491 -11.32 20.54 -11.68
N GLU A 492 -11.28 19.69 -10.65
CA GLU A 492 -12.20 19.69 -9.50
C GLU A 492 -11.42 19.97 -8.21
N GLU A 493 -12.01 20.78 -7.32
CA GLU A 493 -11.40 21.10 -6.05
C GLU A 493 -11.85 20.10 -4.97
N LEU A 494 -10.88 19.50 -4.28
CA LEU A 494 -11.11 18.76 -3.05
C LEU A 494 -11.07 19.72 -1.84
N SER A 495 -11.72 19.34 -0.74
CA SER A 495 -11.55 20.05 0.52
C SER A 495 -10.08 20.06 0.98
N ALA A 496 -9.72 20.96 1.88
CA ALA A 496 -8.43 20.93 2.53
C ALA A 496 -8.18 19.57 3.19
N TYR A 497 -7.05 18.95 2.87
CA TYR A 497 -6.73 17.57 3.31
C TYR A 497 -7.78 16.51 2.88
N GLY A 498 -8.50 16.76 1.78
CA GLY A 498 -9.54 15.86 1.26
C GLY A 498 -9.02 14.76 0.32
N HIS A 499 -7.72 14.71 0.05
CA HIS A 499 -7.10 13.67 -0.76
C HIS A 499 -7.12 12.31 -0.05
N GLY A 500 -7.35 11.22 -0.79
CA GLY A 500 -7.50 9.86 -0.24
C GLY A 500 -6.21 9.15 0.19
N SER A 501 -5.06 9.84 0.22
CA SER A 501 -3.79 9.28 0.70
C SER A 501 -3.60 9.48 2.21
N ALA A 502 -2.74 8.65 2.82
CA ALA A 502 -2.35 8.70 4.24
C ALA A 502 -0.85 8.40 4.35
N VAL A 503 -0.05 9.39 4.06
CA VAL A 503 1.39 9.26 3.83
C VAL A 503 2.17 9.07 5.13
N GLN A 504 3.17 8.19 5.10
CA GLN A 504 4.26 8.15 6.07
C GLN A 504 5.58 8.26 5.33
N LEU A 505 6.49 9.09 5.81
CA LEU A 505 7.77 9.38 5.17
C LEU A 505 8.91 9.32 6.16
N LEU A 506 10.05 8.82 5.71
CA LEU A 506 11.32 8.79 6.41
C LEU A 506 12.40 9.43 5.52
N GLU A 507 13.20 10.30 6.10
CA GLU A 507 14.50 10.72 5.60
C GLU A 507 15.58 10.24 6.55
N VAL A 508 16.69 9.78 6.00
CA VAL A 508 17.88 9.38 6.75
C VAL A 508 19.01 10.34 6.38
N LEU A 509 19.43 11.16 7.33
CA LEU A 509 20.53 12.10 7.12
C LEU A 509 21.88 11.37 7.01
N PRO A 510 22.90 11.96 6.38
CA PRO A 510 24.23 11.35 6.27
C PRO A 510 24.89 10.98 7.61
N ASN A 511 24.50 11.65 8.69
CA ASN A 511 24.97 11.36 10.05
C ASN A 511 24.19 10.25 10.77
N GLY A 512 23.25 9.58 10.07
CA GLY A 512 22.40 8.51 10.60
C GLY A 512 21.18 8.98 11.39
N THR A 513 20.89 10.28 11.44
CA THR A 513 19.66 10.79 12.09
C THR A 513 18.46 10.49 11.20
N TYR A 514 17.41 9.95 11.81
CA TYR A 514 16.10 9.74 11.21
C TYR A 514 15.22 10.97 11.36
N ILE A 515 14.52 11.32 10.29
CA ILE A 515 13.47 12.35 10.31
C ILE A 515 12.21 11.71 9.74
N ALA A 516 11.11 11.65 10.51
CA ALA A 516 9.85 11.12 10.01
C ALA A 516 8.74 12.17 10.00
N GLY A 517 7.87 12.04 9.01
CA GLY A 517 6.63 12.80 8.87
C GLY A 517 5.43 11.87 8.75
N SER A 518 4.30 12.27 9.33
CA SER A 518 3.03 11.54 9.30
C SER A 518 1.89 12.44 8.85
N ASP A 519 1.03 11.89 7.99
CA ASP A 519 -0.04 12.62 7.32
C ASP A 519 -1.17 13.04 8.27
N PRO A 520 -1.57 14.32 8.30
CA PRO A 520 -2.73 14.76 9.06
C PRO A 520 -4.08 14.32 8.45
N ARG A 521 -4.10 13.75 7.23
CA ARG A 521 -5.32 13.21 6.59
C ARG A 521 -5.79 11.89 7.22
N CYS A 522 -4.96 11.27 8.04
CA CYS A 522 -5.29 10.09 8.86
C CYS A 522 -5.01 10.36 10.34
N GLU A 523 -5.32 9.40 11.20
CA GLU A 523 -4.97 9.45 12.64
C GLU A 523 -3.48 9.10 12.87
N GLY A 524 -2.68 9.17 11.81
CA GLY A 524 -1.29 8.77 11.76
C GLY A 524 -0.41 9.48 12.78
N HIS A 525 0.64 8.77 13.19
CA HIS A 525 1.64 9.25 14.13
C HIS A 525 3.03 8.79 13.73
N ALA A 526 4.04 9.55 14.12
CA ALA A 526 5.43 9.13 14.08
C ALA A 526 6.02 9.25 15.49
N ALA A 527 6.80 8.26 15.91
CA ALA A 527 7.53 8.28 17.18
C ALA A 527 8.93 7.69 16.99
N GLY A 528 9.88 8.16 17.79
CA GLY A 528 11.26 7.73 17.72
C GLY A 528 11.92 7.65 19.10
N ILE A 529 13.06 6.95 19.17
CA ILE A 529 13.87 6.71 20.36
C ILE A 529 15.35 7.03 20.11
#